data_d15e42238418bf801f392961d4a4bf2b
#
_entry.id   d15e42238418bf801f392961d4a4bf2b
#
_cell.length_a   1.000
_cell.length_b   1.000
_cell.length_c   1.000
_cell.angle_alpha   90.00
_cell.angle_beta   90.00
_cell.angle_gamma   90.00
#
_symmetry.space_group_name_H-M   'P 1'
#
loop_
_entity.id
_entity.type
_entity.pdbx_description
1 polymer ?
#
loop_
_entity_poly.entity_id
_entity_poly.type
_entity_poly.pdbx_seq_one_letter_code
_entity_poly.pdbx_strand_id
1 'polypeptide(L)'
;MWRRRWTLVARAARGPRSPRSGTRQGSGAPAPGSGATIFALSSGQGRCGVAVIRTSGPASGHALRSLTAPRDLPPSRSACLRLLSDPRSGERLDRALVLWFPGPRSFTGEDCAEFHVHGGPAVVSGVLQALGRVPGLRPAEAGEFTRRAFAHGKLSLTEVEGLADLIHAETEAQRRQALRQLDGELGHLCRGWAETLTKALAHVEAYIDFGEDDNLEEGVLERADSEVRELEVALGAHLRDARRGQRLRSGAHVVVAGPPNAGKSSLVNLLSRKPVSIVSPEPGTTRDVLEAPVDLAGFPALLSDTAGLREGVGPVEQEGVRRARQRCGDPSTGPPLLTRTRHQHHLQGCLDALGHYKQATDLALAAEALRVARGHLARLTGGGGTEEILDMIFRDFCVGK
;
A
#
# COMPACT_ATOMS: atom_id res chain seq x y z
N MET A 1 12.58 -16.56 27.80
CA MET A 1 11.81 -16.02 28.93
C MET A 1 11.08 -14.76 28.49
N TRP A 2 9.89 -14.86 27.91
CA TRP A 2 9.05 -13.72 27.60
C TRP A 2 7.61 -14.08 27.94
N ARG A 3 7.18 -13.74 29.16
CA ARG A 3 5.79 -13.71 29.59
C ARG A 3 5.46 -12.27 29.94
N ARG A 4 4.60 -11.59 29.20
CA ARG A 4 3.81 -10.46 29.71
C ARG A 4 2.34 -10.71 29.40
N ARG A 5 1.60 -10.84 30.50
CA ARG A 5 0.14 -10.98 30.59
C ARG A 5 -0.54 -9.67 30.17
N TRP A 6 -1.53 -9.81 29.33
CA TRP A 6 -2.52 -8.74 29.13
C TRP A 6 -3.78 -9.13 29.89
N THR A 7 -4.12 -8.32 30.91
CA THR A 7 -5.37 -8.43 31.66
C THR A 7 -6.35 -7.44 31.06
N LEU A 8 -7.45 -7.95 30.51
CA LEU A 8 -8.63 -7.16 30.09
C LEU A 8 -9.41 -6.76 31.34
N VAL A 9 -9.69 -5.46 31.47
CA VAL A 9 -10.77 -4.95 32.34
C VAL A 9 -11.90 -4.46 31.44
N ALA A 10 -12.99 -5.21 31.43
CA ALA A 10 -14.25 -4.79 30.87
C ALA A 10 -15.01 -3.94 31.87
N ARG A 11 -15.46 -2.76 31.47
CA ARG A 11 -16.46 -2.00 32.23
C ARG A 11 -17.63 -1.63 31.31
N ALA A 12 -18.75 -2.25 31.61
CA ALA A 12 -20.03 -1.96 30.99
C ALA A 12 -20.61 -0.65 31.54
N ALA A 13 -21.16 0.18 30.65
CA ALA A 13 -22.13 1.21 31.01
C ALA A 13 -23.26 1.19 29.98
N ARG A 14 -24.47 0.85 30.45
CA ARG A 14 -25.75 0.94 29.76
C ARG A 14 -26.37 2.31 29.99
N GLY A 15 -27.05 2.84 28.96
CA GLY A 15 -28.06 3.90 29.11
C GLY A 15 -28.44 4.48 27.74
N PRO A 16 -29.61 5.14 27.58
CA PRO A 16 -30.79 4.46 27.04
C PRO A 16 -31.15 4.89 25.60
N ARG A 17 -32.02 4.09 24.98
CA ARG A 17 -32.63 4.28 23.66
C ARG A 17 -33.66 5.41 23.65
N SER A 18 -33.74 6.16 22.53
CA SER A 18 -35.03 6.60 21.99
C SER A 18 -34.92 6.89 20.48
N PRO A 19 -36.05 6.83 19.74
CA PRO A 19 -36.08 6.57 18.31
C PRO A 19 -36.54 7.80 17.48
N ARG A 20 -36.30 7.77 16.18
CA ARG A 20 -37.16 8.20 15.07
C ARG A 20 -36.38 8.49 13.80
N SER A 21 -36.61 7.67 12.80
CA SER A 21 -37.34 7.91 11.56
C SER A 21 -36.92 9.12 10.73
N GLY A 22 -36.39 8.83 9.54
CA GLY A 22 -36.19 9.80 8.49
C GLY A 22 -35.58 9.13 7.27
N THR A 23 -36.43 8.44 6.49
CA THR A 23 -36.15 7.97 5.14
C THR A 23 -35.73 9.13 4.26
N ARG A 24 -34.46 9.12 3.79
CA ARG A 24 -34.07 9.75 2.53
C ARG A 24 -33.40 8.69 1.67
N GLN A 25 -34.16 8.25 0.67
CA GLN A 25 -33.66 7.52 -0.48
C GLN A 25 -32.70 8.44 -1.24
N GLY A 26 -31.42 8.19 -1.06
CA GLY A 26 -30.38 8.65 -1.98
C GLY A 26 -30.06 7.46 -2.87
N SER A 27 -30.34 7.57 -4.16
CA SER A 27 -29.92 6.64 -5.19
C SER A 27 -28.39 6.72 -5.34
N GLY A 28 -27.66 6.02 -4.47
CA GLY A 28 -26.25 5.72 -4.62
C GLY A 28 -26.15 4.39 -5.35
N ALA A 29 -25.39 4.36 -6.43
CA ALA A 29 -25.00 3.11 -7.10
C ALA A 29 -24.39 2.16 -6.06
N PRO A 30 -24.69 0.84 -6.12
CA PRO A 30 -24.13 -0.10 -5.17
C PRO A 30 -22.60 -0.11 -5.30
N ALA A 31 -21.92 0.03 -4.18
CA ALA A 31 -20.47 -0.11 -4.11
C ALA A 31 -20.04 -1.44 -4.77
N PRO A 32 -18.97 -1.47 -5.59
CA PRO A 32 -18.51 -2.70 -6.23
C PRO A 32 -18.09 -3.69 -5.17
N GLY A 33 -18.85 -4.79 -5.02
CA GLY A 33 -18.44 -5.93 -4.19
C GLY A 33 -19.41 -6.45 -3.14
N SER A 34 -20.60 -5.89 -2.96
CA SER A 34 -21.56 -6.41 -1.97
C SER A 34 -22.28 -7.66 -2.47
N GLY A 35 -21.75 -8.85 -2.19
CA GLY A 35 -22.53 -10.09 -2.34
C GLY A 35 -21.76 -11.35 -2.76
N ALA A 36 -20.76 -11.30 -3.63
CA ALA A 36 -20.07 -12.49 -4.07
C ALA A 36 -18.83 -12.80 -3.19
N THR A 37 -18.71 -14.06 -2.77
CA THR A 37 -17.48 -14.55 -2.13
C THR A 37 -16.41 -14.76 -3.17
N ILE A 38 -15.22 -14.21 -2.93
CA ILE A 38 -14.06 -14.38 -3.81
C ILE A 38 -13.10 -15.43 -3.29
N PHE A 39 -12.35 -16.04 -4.21
CA PHE A 39 -11.27 -16.95 -3.87
C PHE A 39 -10.08 -16.80 -4.81
N ALA A 40 -8.88 -17.03 -4.30
CA ALA A 40 -7.66 -17.08 -5.11
C ALA A 40 -6.52 -17.79 -4.39
N LEU A 41 -5.47 -18.13 -5.17
CA LEU A 41 -4.16 -18.48 -4.65
C LEU A 41 -3.51 -17.21 -4.10
N SER A 42 -3.21 -17.18 -2.80
CA SER A 42 -2.62 -16.03 -2.09
C SER A 42 -1.11 -16.16 -1.84
N SER A 43 -0.54 -17.35 -2.03
CA SER A 43 0.91 -17.58 -2.03
C SER A 43 1.51 -17.37 -3.42
N GLY A 44 2.85 -17.36 -3.50
CA GLY A 44 3.56 -17.27 -4.78
C GLY A 44 3.16 -18.42 -5.73
N GLN A 45 3.31 -18.16 -7.03
CA GLN A 45 3.08 -19.18 -8.06
C GLN A 45 4.26 -20.16 -8.17
N GLY A 46 3.98 -21.37 -8.68
CA GLY A 46 4.98 -22.40 -8.90
C GLY A 46 4.92 -23.54 -7.87
N ARG A 47 5.87 -24.46 -7.96
CA ARG A 47 5.95 -25.61 -7.05
C ARG A 47 6.56 -25.18 -5.71
N CYS A 48 5.85 -25.46 -4.63
CA CYS A 48 6.31 -25.17 -3.27
C CYS A 48 5.81 -26.24 -2.28
N GLY A 49 6.33 -26.24 -1.06
CA GLY A 49 5.88 -27.16 -0.03
C GLY A 49 4.44 -26.91 0.40
N VAL A 50 4.07 -25.62 0.54
CA VAL A 50 2.73 -25.20 0.96
C VAL A 50 2.26 -24.06 0.06
N ALA A 51 1.03 -24.17 -0.44
CA ALA A 51 0.30 -23.11 -1.12
C ALA A 51 -0.90 -22.68 -0.29
N VAL A 52 -1.18 -21.38 -0.25
CA VAL A 52 -2.30 -20.80 0.50
C VAL A 52 -3.39 -20.36 -0.48
N ILE A 53 -4.57 -20.91 -0.38
CA ILE A 53 -5.76 -20.49 -1.10
C ILE A 53 -6.67 -19.81 -0.10
N ARG A 54 -7.13 -18.58 -0.42
CA ARG A 54 -7.96 -17.77 0.45
C ARG A 54 -9.32 -17.55 -0.15
N THR A 55 -10.35 -17.50 0.72
CA THR A 55 -11.70 -17.05 0.37
C THR A 55 -12.07 -15.83 1.23
N SER A 56 -12.89 -14.91 0.70
CA SER A 56 -13.44 -13.77 1.44
C SER A 56 -14.85 -13.45 0.98
N GLY A 57 -15.77 -13.32 1.92
CA GLY A 57 -17.17 -13.00 1.68
C GLY A 57 -18.14 -13.94 2.42
N PRO A 58 -19.45 -13.71 2.29
CA PRO A 58 -20.48 -14.35 3.10
C PRO A 58 -20.57 -15.88 2.94
N ALA A 59 -20.15 -16.41 1.79
CA ALA A 59 -20.16 -17.86 1.55
C ALA A 59 -18.84 -18.55 1.93
N SER A 60 -17.84 -17.87 2.53
CA SER A 60 -16.55 -18.47 2.91
C SER A 60 -16.72 -19.64 3.89
N GLY A 61 -17.60 -19.50 4.88
CA GLY A 61 -17.91 -20.58 5.81
C GLY A 61 -18.63 -21.76 5.14
N HIS A 62 -19.49 -21.49 4.14
CA HIS A 62 -20.12 -22.52 3.33
C HIS A 62 -19.09 -23.25 2.46
N ALA A 63 -18.19 -22.54 1.82
CA ALA A 63 -17.10 -23.11 1.02
C ALA A 63 -16.24 -24.05 1.85
N LEU A 64 -15.86 -23.64 3.05
CA LEU A 64 -15.06 -24.45 3.95
C LEU A 64 -15.77 -25.73 4.35
N ARG A 65 -17.05 -25.68 4.76
CA ARG A 65 -17.85 -26.87 5.07
C ARG A 65 -18.05 -27.80 3.86
N SER A 66 -18.16 -27.22 2.66
CA SER A 66 -18.40 -28.02 1.45
C SER A 66 -17.18 -28.83 1.02
N LEU A 67 -15.98 -28.29 1.22
CA LEU A 67 -14.73 -28.91 0.80
C LEU A 67 -14.09 -29.80 1.88
N THR A 68 -14.47 -29.64 3.17
CA THR A 68 -13.77 -30.33 4.26
C THR A 68 -14.59 -31.45 4.92
N ALA A 69 -13.89 -32.42 5.49
CA ALA A 69 -14.45 -33.37 6.40
C ALA A 69 -13.70 -33.31 7.75
N PRO A 70 -14.42 -33.21 8.88
CA PRO A 70 -15.88 -33.06 9.03
C PRO A 70 -16.41 -31.73 8.48
N ARG A 71 -17.71 -31.69 8.18
CA ARG A 71 -18.39 -30.52 7.56
C ARG A 71 -18.82 -29.45 8.56
N ASP A 72 -18.09 -29.29 9.65
CA ASP A 72 -18.24 -28.20 10.62
C ASP A 72 -17.21 -27.09 10.38
N LEU A 73 -17.44 -25.90 10.94
CA LEU A 73 -16.42 -24.86 10.96
C LEU A 73 -15.40 -25.17 12.05
N PRO A 74 -14.09 -25.06 11.74
CA PRO A 74 -13.06 -25.18 12.77
C PRO A 74 -13.17 -24.00 13.76
N PRO A 75 -12.61 -24.13 14.96
CA PRO A 75 -12.52 -23.01 15.90
C PRO A 75 -11.86 -21.80 15.23
N SER A 76 -12.41 -20.62 15.48
CA SER A 76 -11.92 -19.37 14.89
C SER A 76 -10.42 -19.17 15.17
N ARG A 77 -9.65 -18.86 14.14
CA ARG A 77 -8.20 -18.61 14.15
C ARG A 77 -7.35 -19.78 14.67
N SER A 78 -7.88 -20.99 14.59
CA SER A 78 -7.16 -22.21 14.95
C SER A 78 -6.90 -23.01 13.70
N ALA A 79 -5.66 -23.47 13.53
CA ALA A 79 -5.29 -24.33 12.42
C ALA A 79 -5.78 -25.77 12.69
N CYS A 80 -6.56 -26.33 11.78
CA CYS A 80 -7.09 -27.67 11.86
C CYS A 80 -6.70 -28.48 10.63
N LEU A 81 -6.17 -29.68 10.83
CA LEU A 81 -5.91 -30.61 9.73
C LEU A 81 -7.24 -31.19 9.25
N ARG A 82 -7.55 -31.02 7.96
CA ARG A 82 -8.79 -31.51 7.33
C ARG A 82 -8.48 -32.21 6.02
N LEU A 83 -9.30 -33.24 5.71
CA LEU A 83 -9.33 -33.83 4.38
C LEU A 83 -10.16 -32.95 3.46
N LEU A 84 -9.57 -32.52 2.34
CA LEU A 84 -10.27 -31.77 1.29
C LEU A 84 -10.79 -32.75 0.24
N SER A 85 -12.04 -32.55 -0.17
CA SER A 85 -12.69 -33.33 -1.23
C SER A 85 -13.50 -32.41 -2.14
N ASP A 86 -13.60 -32.81 -3.40
CA ASP A 86 -14.50 -32.14 -4.35
C ASP A 86 -15.95 -32.32 -3.91
N PRO A 87 -16.74 -31.27 -3.74
CA PRO A 87 -18.10 -31.36 -3.22
C PRO A 87 -19.07 -32.10 -4.14
N ARG A 88 -18.76 -32.23 -5.44
CA ARG A 88 -19.61 -32.94 -6.42
C ARG A 88 -19.23 -34.40 -6.59
N SER A 89 -17.93 -34.67 -6.82
CA SER A 89 -17.45 -36.03 -7.08
C SER A 89 -17.13 -36.80 -5.82
N GLY A 90 -16.89 -36.13 -4.69
CA GLY A 90 -16.37 -36.75 -3.47
C GLY A 90 -14.90 -37.17 -3.56
N GLU A 91 -14.24 -36.88 -4.68
CA GLU A 91 -12.82 -37.15 -4.90
C GLU A 91 -11.96 -36.44 -3.88
N ARG A 92 -10.98 -37.14 -3.33
CA ARG A 92 -10.02 -36.54 -2.40
C ARG A 92 -9.05 -35.67 -3.14
N LEU A 93 -8.92 -34.37 -2.74
CA LEU A 93 -8.05 -33.41 -3.33
C LEU A 93 -6.72 -33.28 -2.59
N ASP A 94 -6.79 -33.17 -1.27
CA ASP A 94 -5.60 -33.02 -0.42
C ASP A 94 -5.93 -33.25 1.05
N ARG A 95 -4.89 -33.31 1.90
CA ARG A 95 -5.00 -33.21 3.35
C ARG A 95 -4.29 -31.92 3.78
N ALA A 96 -5.05 -30.89 4.15
CA ALA A 96 -4.60 -29.53 4.32
C ALA A 96 -4.86 -28.99 5.72
N LEU A 97 -4.08 -27.99 6.13
CA LEU A 97 -4.44 -27.16 7.26
C LEU A 97 -5.46 -26.12 6.78
N VAL A 98 -6.55 -25.97 7.53
CA VAL A 98 -7.57 -24.97 7.26
C VAL A 98 -7.71 -24.01 8.43
N LEU A 99 -7.98 -22.74 8.15
CA LEU A 99 -8.23 -21.70 9.13
C LEU A 99 -9.54 -20.99 8.79
N TRP A 100 -10.25 -20.63 9.86
CA TRP A 100 -11.48 -19.86 9.78
C TRP A 100 -11.33 -18.52 10.49
N PHE A 101 -11.64 -17.43 9.79
CA PHE A 101 -11.58 -16.06 10.27
C PHE A 101 -12.96 -15.39 10.11
N PRO A 102 -13.84 -15.46 11.12
CA PRO A 102 -15.11 -14.75 11.06
C PRO A 102 -14.90 -13.23 11.06
N GLY A 103 -15.68 -12.54 10.25
CA GLY A 103 -15.75 -11.08 10.25
C GLY A 103 -16.22 -10.52 11.61
N PRO A 104 -15.88 -9.27 11.93
CA PRO A 104 -15.01 -8.33 11.22
C PRO A 104 -13.51 -8.53 11.51
N ARG A 105 -13.11 -9.57 12.24
CA ARG A 105 -11.73 -9.82 12.68
C ARG A 105 -10.96 -10.69 11.68
N SER A 106 -11.01 -10.34 10.40
CA SER A 106 -10.28 -10.94 9.28
C SER A 106 -9.46 -9.88 8.56
N PHE A 107 -8.68 -10.28 7.55
CA PHE A 107 -7.91 -9.35 6.74
C PHE A 107 -8.82 -8.37 5.99
N THR A 108 -9.87 -8.87 5.33
CA THR A 108 -10.81 -8.04 4.56
C THR A 108 -11.91 -7.39 5.39
N GLY A 109 -12.09 -7.81 6.65
CA GLY A 109 -13.27 -7.45 7.45
C GLY A 109 -14.49 -8.35 7.23
N GLU A 110 -14.46 -9.21 6.19
CA GLU A 110 -15.50 -10.19 5.89
C GLU A 110 -15.18 -11.56 6.53
N ASP A 111 -16.10 -12.52 6.42
CA ASP A 111 -15.81 -13.92 6.68
C ASP A 111 -14.74 -14.43 5.71
N CYS A 112 -13.66 -14.99 6.23
CA CYS A 112 -12.55 -15.52 5.45
C CYS A 112 -12.19 -16.95 5.85
N ALA A 113 -11.79 -17.76 4.87
CA ALA A 113 -11.16 -19.05 5.11
C ALA A 113 -9.85 -19.17 4.35
N GLU A 114 -8.90 -19.89 4.93
CA GLU A 114 -7.64 -20.23 4.28
C GLU A 114 -7.46 -21.75 4.25
N PHE A 115 -7.00 -22.23 3.09
CA PHE A 115 -6.65 -23.61 2.82
C PHE A 115 -5.16 -23.66 2.51
N HIS A 116 -4.38 -24.22 3.43
CA HIS A 116 -2.94 -24.41 3.29
C HIS A 116 -2.71 -25.81 2.74
N VAL A 117 -2.65 -25.90 1.43
CA VAL A 117 -2.56 -27.16 0.66
C VAL A 117 -1.13 -27.44 0.23
N HIS A 118 -0.83 -28.66 -0.21
CA HIS A 118 0.44 -28.96 -0.86
C HIS A 118 0.56 -28.15 -2.17
N GLY A 119 1.72 -27.52 -2.38
CA GLY A 119 1.94 -26.55 -3.47
C GLY A 119 2.21 -27.20 -4.84
N GLY A 120 1.71 -28.38 -5.10
CA GLY A 120 1.71 -29.01 -6.43
C GLY A 120 0.67 -28.34 -7.35
N PRO A 121 1.00 -28.01 -8.62
CA PRO A 121 0.06 -27.35 -9.52
C PRO A 121 -1.27 -28.10 -9.69
N ALA A 122 -1.26 -29.44 -9.69
CA ALA A 122 -2.46 -30.25 -9.79
C ALA A 122 -3.36 -30.11 -8.55
N VAL A 123 -2.77 -30.05 -7.35
CA VAL A 123 -3.51 -29.87 -6.09
C VAL A 123 -4.13 -28.47 -6.06
N VAL A 124 -3.34 -27.43 -6.33
CA VAL A 124 -3.82 -26.04 -6.35
C VAL A 124 -4.96 -25.88 -7.37
N SER A 125 -4.77 -26.40 -8.59
CA SER A 125 -5.80 -26.34 -9.63
C SER A 125 -7.07 -27.08 -9.23
N GLY A 126 -6.93 -28.29 -8.66
CA GLY A 126 -8.07 -29.08 -8.19
C GLY A 126 -8.89 -28.36 -7.12
N VAL A 127 -8.23 -27.74 -6.12
CA VAL A 127 -8.92 -27.01 -5.06
C VAL A 127 -9.57 -25.72 -5.59
N LEU A 128 -8.89 -24.96 -6.47
CA LEU A 128 -9.49 -23.77 -7.10
C LEU A 128 -10.71 -24.14 -7.95
N GLN A 129 -10.66 -25.23 -8.72
CA GLN A 129 -11.82 -25.73 -9.48
C GLN A 129 -12.97 -26.17 -8.58
N ALA A 130 -12.68 -26.85 -7.48
CA ALA A 130 -13.68 -27.26 -6.50
C ALA A 130 -14.36 -26.04 -5.85
N LEU A 131 -13.60 -24.99 -5.49
CA LEU A 131 -14.15 -23.71 -5.00
C LEU A 131 -15.03 -23.02 -6.05
N GLY A 132 -14.62 -23.00 -7.31
CA GLY A 132 -15.41 -22.41 -8.41
C GLY A 132 -16.73 -23.13 -8.68
N ARG A 133 -16.91 -24.36 -8.17
CA ARG A 133 -18.18 -25.12 -8.26
C ARG A 133 -19.13 -24.85 -7.08
N VAL A 134 -18.65 -24.19 -6.04
CA VAL A 134 -19.50 -23.80 -4.90
C VAL A 134 -20.34 -22.58 -5.27
N PRO A 135 -21.67 -22.64 -5.12
CA PRO A 135 -22.54 -21.50 -5.43
C PRO A 135 -22.16 -20.25 -4.65
N GLY A 136 -22.20 -19.11 -5.32
CA GLY A 136 -21.88 -17.80 -4.72
C GLY A 136 -20.39 -17.47 -4.60
N LEU A 137 -19.50 -18.35 -5.11
CA LEU A 137 -18.08 -18.07 -5.20
C LEU A 137 -17.65 -17.73 -6.62
N ARG A 138 -16.69 -16.81 -6.75
CA ARG A 138 -16.01 -16.50 -8.01
C ARG A 138 -14.50 -16.30 -7.78
N PRO A 139 -13.67 -16.43 -8.81
CA PRO A 139 -12.28 -16.02 -8.73
C PRO A 139 -12.16 -14.54 -8.37
N ALA A 140 -11.14 -14.20 -7.60
CA ALA A 140 -10.80 -12.83 -7.27
C ALA A 140 -10.07 -12.14 -8.42
N GLU A 141 -10.24 -10.84 -8.52
CA GLU A 141 -9.42 -9.96 -9.36
C GLU A 141 -8.12 -9.57 -8.64
N ALA A 142 -7.18 -8.97 -9.38
CA ALA A 142 -5.94 -8.45 -8.82
C ALA A 142 -6.27 -7.38 -7.75
N GLY A 143 -5.65 -7.49 -6.55
CA GLY A 143 -5.85 -6.57 -5.44
C GLY A 143 -7.23 -6.59 -4.78
N GLU A 144 -8.14 -7.48 -5.15
CA GLU A 144 -9.52 -7.43 -4.65
C GLU A 144 -9.65 -7.67 -3.15
N PHE A 145 -8.85 -8.56 -2.56
CA PHE A 145 -8.83 -8.75 -1.10
C PHE A 145 -8.40 -7.48 -0.38
N THR A 146 -7.37 -6.80 -0.87
CA THR A 146 -6.87 -5.56 -0.29
C THR A 146 -7.85 -4.39 -0.50
N ARG A 147 -8.53 -4.35 -1.67
CA ARG A 147 -9.60 -3.38 -1.94
C ARG A 147 -10.74 -3.53 -0.92
N ARG A 148 -11.16 -4.77 -0.62
CA ARG A 148 -12.18 -5.05 0.41
C ARG A 148 -11.70 -4.65 1.80
N ALA A 149 -10.44 -4.92 2.14
CA ALA A 149 -9.84 -4.48 3.40
C ALA A 149 -9.87 -2.94 3.53
N PHE A 150 -9.54 -2.22 2.48
CA PHE A 150 -9.63 -0.75 2.43
C PHE A 150 -11.09 -0.27 2.57
N ALA A 151 -12.03 -0.85 1.82
CA ALA A 151 -13.46 -0.49 1.89
C ALA A 151 -14.07 -0.71 3.28
N HIS A 152 -13.61 -1.72 4.01
CA HIS A 152 -14.03 -1.99 5.38
C HIS A 152 -13.19 -1.26 6.46
N GLY A 153 -12.36 -0.30 6.05
CA GLY A 153 -11.54 0.50 6.98
C GLY A 153 -10.49 -0.30 7.76
N LYS A 154 -10.08 -1.47 7.24
CA LYS A 154 -9.01 -2.28 7.84
C LYS A 154 -7.63 -1.74 7.53
N LEU A 155 -7.48 -1.07 6.40
CA LEU A 155 -6.27 -0.42 5.92
C LEU A 155 -6.61 0.96 5.36
N SER A 156 -5.81 1.95 5.64
CA SER A 156 -5.81 3.24 4.94
C SER A 156 -5.10 3.11 3.59
N LEU A 157 -5.23 4.10 2.71
CA LEU A 157 -4.60 4.06 1.39
C LEU A 157 -3.06 4.00 1.49
N THR A 158 -2.46 4.71 2.43
CA THR A 158 -1.00 4.67 2.67
C THR A 158 -0.53 3.31 3.18
N GLU A 159 -1.33 2.62 3.98
CA GLU A 159 -1.06 1.25 4.46
C GLU A 159 -1.21 0.22 3.33
N VAL A 160 -2.20 0.39 2.44
CA VAL A 160 -2.35 -0.41 1.21
C VAL A 160 -1.08 -0.28 0.34
N GLU A 161 -0.60 0.94 0.12
CA GLU A 161 0.63 1.19 -0.62
C GLU A 161 1.86 0.58 0.06
N GLY A 162 1.93 0.65 1.41
CA GLY A 162 2.96 -0.01 2.21
C GLY A 162 2.94 -1.53 2.07
N LEU A 163 1.74 -2.14 2.04
CA LEU A 163 1.58 -3.57 1.80
C LEU A 163 2.09 -3.98 0.41
N ALA A 164 1.77 -3.20 -0.63
CA ALA A 164 2.27 -3.44 -1.98
C ALA A 164 3.81 -3.37 -2.02
N ASP A 165 4.38 -2.31 -1.44
CA ASP A 165 5.82 -2.12 -1.39
C ASP A 165 6.52 -3.23 -0.59
N LEU A 166 5.89 -3.75 0.49
CA LEU A 166 6.43 -4.86 1.27
C LEU A 166 6.46 -6.17 0.50
N ILE A 167 5.44 -6.45 -0.32
CA ILE A 167 5.38 -7.65 -1.16
C ILE A 167 6.47 -7.60 -2.25
N HIS A 168 6.79 -6.41 -2.76
CA HIS A 168 7.78 -6.20 -3.83
C HIS A 168 9.18 -5.85 -3.30
N ALA A 169 9.36 -5.78 -1.99
CA ALA A 169 10.66 -5.44 -1.41
C ALA A 169 11.70 -6.53 -1.70
N GLU A 170 12.79 -6.17 -2.36
CA GLU A 170 13.91 -7.05 -2.69
C GLU A 170 15.11 -6.81 -1.77
N THR A 171 15.17 -5.65 -1.10
CA THR A 171 16.27 -5.27 -0.21
C THR A 171 15.80 -5.01 1.20
N GLU A 172 16.72 -5.10 2.16
CA GLU A 172 16.43 -4.86 3.58
C GLU A 172 15.96 -3.42 3.83
N ALA A 173 16.50 -2.45 3.11
CA ALA A 173 16.09 -1.05 3.24
C ALA A 173 14.64 -0.84 2.73
N GLN A 174 14.27 -1.47 1.61
CA GLN A 174 12.89 -1.46 1.10
C GLN A 174 11.93 -2.12 2.09
N ARG A 175 12.29 -3.30 2.62
CA ARG A 175 11.47 -4.01 3.59
C ARG A 175 11.18 -3.17 4.83
N ARG A 176 12.21 -2.53 5.41
CA ARG A 176 12.05 -1.68 6.60
C ARG A 176 11.15 -0.49 6.32
N GLN A 177 11.34 0.17 5.18
CA GLN A 177 10.52 1.31 4.78
C GLN A 177 9.07 0.92 4.55
N ALA A 178 8.82 -0.19 3.85
CA ALA A 178 7.49 -0.69 3.57
C ALA A 178 6.73 -1.09 4.86
N LEU A 179 7.41 -1.71 5.83
CA LEU A 179 6.83 -2.02 7.14
C LEU A 179 6.40 -0.77 7.90
N ARG A 180 7.25 0.27 7.97
CA ARG A 180 6.90 1.53 8.64
C ARG A 180 5.66 2.18 8.00
N GLN A 181 5.56 2.12 6.68
CA GLN A 181 4.41 2.66 5.96
C GLN A 181 3.15 1.80 6.21
N LEU A 182 3.28 0.47 6.23
CA LEU A 182 2.21 -0.46 6.57
C LEU A 182 1.75 -0.32 8.04
N ASP A 183 2.68 -0.01 8.96
CA ASP A 183 2.38 0.29 10.37
C ASP A 183 1.68 1.66 10.55
N GLY A 184 1.49 2.41 9.45
CA GLY A 184 0.68 3.62 9.41
C GLY A 184 1.42 4.90 9.79
N GLU A 185 2.77 4.93 9.86
CA GLU A 185 3.53 6.13 10.27
C GLU A 185 3.16 7.37 9.43
N LEU A 186 3.11 7.22 8.09
CA LEU A 186 2.73 8.32 7.21
C LEU A 186 1.28 8.77 7.44
N GLY A 187 0.37 7.82 7.63
CA GLY A 187 -1.03 8.11 7.93
C GLY A 187 -1.21 8.84 9.26
N HIS A 188 -0.47 8.46 10.31
CA HIS A 188 -0.48 9.15 11.60
C HIS A 188 0.05 10.59 11.48
N LEU A 189 1.14 10.77 10.75
CA LEU A 189 1.73 12.09 10.51
C LEU A 189 0.74 13.01 9.79
N CYS A 190 0.12 12.52 8.69
CA CYS A 190 -0.87 13.28 7.94
C CYS A 190 -2.11 13.63 8.77
N ARG A 191 -2.56 12.74 9.66
CA ARG A 191 -3.67 13.05 10.59
C ARG A 191 -3.30 14.16 11.55
N GLY A 192 -2.11 14.12 12.15
CA GLY A 192 -1.63 15.20 13.02
C GLY A 192 -1.60 16.55 12.29
N TRP A 193 -1.11 16.59 11.06
CA TRP A 193 -1.13 17.80 10.24
C TRP A 193 -2.55 18.27 9.91
N ALA A 194 -3.46 17.35 9.59
CA ALA A 194 -4.86 17.67 9.32
C ALA A 194 -5.58 18.20 10.57
N GLU A 195 -5.25 17.70 11.75
CA GLU A 195 -5.77 18.21 13.04
C GLU A 195 -5.26 19.64 13.31
N THR A 196 -3.98 19.91 13.05
CA THR A 196 -3.42 21.28 13.14
C THR A 196 -4.14 22.24 12.20
N LEU A 197 -4.34 21.85 10.91
CA LEU A 197 -5.09 22.67 9.96
C LEU A 197 -6.55 22.86 10.38
N THR A 198 -7.17 21.86 10.99
CA THR A 198 -8.55 21.98 11.47
C THR A 198 -8.66 22.97 12.62
N LYS A 199 -7.67 22.98 13.54
CA LYS A 199 -7.62 23.97 14.64
C LYS A 199 -7.40 25.39 14.10
N ALA A 200 -6.40 25.58 13.22
CA ALA A 200 -6.14 26.86 12.60
C ALA A 200 -7.37 27.39 11.83
N LEU A 201 -8.05 26.51 11.08
CA LEU A 201 -9.29 26.87 10.38
C LEU A 201 -10.40 27.28 11.35
N ALA A 202 -10.58 26.52 12.45
CA ALA A 202 -11.58 26.89 13.46
C ALA A 202 -11.30 28.24 14.12
N HIS A 203 -10.03 28.59 14.36
CA HIS A 203 -9.64 29.92 14.84
C HIS A 203 -9.99 31.03 13.84
N VAL A 204 -9.72 30.84 12.56
CA VAL A 204 -10.04 31.81 11.51
C VAL A 204 -11.56 31.96 11.34
N GLU A 205 -12.32 30.86 11.31
CA GLU A 205 -13.78 30.86 11.21
C GLU A 205 -14.43 31.53 12.42
N ALA A 206 -13.93 31.24 13.64
CA ALA A 206 -14.43 31.89 14.85
C ALA A 206 -14.21 33.41 14.80
N TYR A 207 -13.08 33.86 14.26
CA TYR A 207 -12.79 35.28 14.12
C TYR A 207 -13.69 35.94 13.05
N ILE A 208 -14.03 35.23 11.96
CA ILE A 208 -14.99 35.73 10.94
C ILE A 208 -16.38 35.90 11.54
N ASP A 209 -16.84 34.90 12.34
CA ASP A 209 -18.21 34.86 12.85
C ASP A 209 -18.42 35.77 14.07
N PHE A 210 -17.39 35.97 14.91
CA PHE A 210 -17.51 36.64 16.20
C PHE A 210 -16.49 37.79 16.41
N GLY A 211 -15.74 38.17 15.37
CA GLY A 211 -14.66 39.15 15.47
C GLY A 211 -15.08 40.58 15.83
N GLU A 212 -16.38 40.90 15.72
CA GLU A 212 -16.98 42.16 16.13
C GLU A 212 -17.48 42.15 17.60
N ASP A 213 -17.58 40.97 18.22
CA ASP A 213 -17.95 40.81 19.61
C ASP A 213 -16.67 40.78 20.47
N ASP A 214 -16.61 41.60 21.53
CA ASP A 214 -15.46 41.76 22.48
C ASP A 214 -15.11 40.44 23.27
N ASN A 215 -15.61 39.29 22.86
CA ASN A 215 -15.48 38.02 23.55
C ASN A 215 -14.42 37.05 22.98
N LEU A 216 -13.71 37.42 21.90
CA LEU A 216 -12.62 36.62 21.39
C LEU A 216 -11.32 36.91 22.17
N GLU A 217 -10.60 35.86 22.59
CA GLU A 217 -9.29 35.99 23.20
C GLU A 217 -8.33 36.74 22.22
N GLU A 218 -7.62 37.75 22.75
CA GLU A 218 -6.54 38.40 22.00
C GLU A 218 -5.52 37.36 21.54
N GLY A 219 -5.07 37.43 20.28
CA GLY A 219 -4.04 36.54 19.75
C GLY A 219 -4.52 35.22 19.12
N VAL A 220 -5.83 35.07 18.83
CA VAL A 220 -6.36 33.83 18.17
C VAL A 220 -5.81 33.67 16.76
N LEU A 221 -5.72 34.75 15.99
CA LEU A 221 -5.17 34.71 14.63
C LEU A 221 -3.65 34.49 14.64
N GLU A 222 -2.93 35.10 15.58
CA GLU A 222 -1.49 34.88 15.76
C GLU A 222 -1.17 33.42 16.10
N ARG A 223 -2.01 32.76 16.88
CA ARG A 223 -1.89 31.32 17.16
C ARG A 223 -2.08 30.50 15.87
N ALA A 224 -3.13 30.78 15.09
CA ALA A 224 -3.36 30.12 13.81
C ALA A 224 -2.17 30.30 12.86
N ASP A 225 -1.62 31.52 12.77
CA ASP A 225 -0.45 31.83 11.97
C ASP A 225 0.80 31.08 12.41
N SER A 226 1.03 30.95 13.73
CA SER A 226 2.15 30.19 14.27
C SER A 226 2.04 28.70 13.93
N GLU A 227 0.86 28.10 14.16
CA GLU A 227 0.58 26.69 13.83
C GLU A 227 0.78 26.41 12.34
N VAL A 228 0.31 27.30 11.45
CA VAL A 228 0.47 27.18 9.99
C VAL A 228 1.95 27.28 9.59
N ARG A 229 2.73 28.19 10.19
CA ARG A 229 4.18 28.31 9.91
C ARG A 229 4.96 27.08 10.33
N GLU A 230 4.69 26.55 11.52
CA GLU A 230 5.33 25.32 12.00
C GLU A 230 5.01 24.14 11.08
N LEU A 231 3.75 24.03 10.66
CA LEU A 231 3.31 22.99 9.74
C LEU A 231 4.00 23.12 8.38
N GLU A 232 4.13 24.31 7.83
CA GLU A 232 4.81 24.55 6.56
C GLU A 232 6.27 24.11 6.61
N VAL A 233 6.98 24.43 7.70
CA VAL A 233 8.38 24.00 7.92
C VAL A 233 8.47 22.47 7.94
N ALA A 234 7.55 21.82 8.66
CA ALA A 234 7.51 20.35 8.75
C ALA A 234 7.23 19.69 7.39
N LEU A 235 6.21 20.16 6.66
CA LEU A 235 5.88 19.68 5.32
C LEU A 235 7.05 19.87 4.33
N GLY A 236 7.69 21.04 4.37
CA GLY A 236 8.85 21.35 3.54
C GLY A 236 10.05 20.44 3.82
N ALA A 237 10.28 20.06 5.08
CA ALA A 237 11.33 19.10 5.44
C ALA A 237 11.07 17.73 4.83
N HIS A 238 9.85 17.20 4.93
CA HIS A 238 9.48 15.91 4.34
C HIS A 238 9.55 15.92 2.81
N LEU A 239 9.16 17.00 2.15
CA LEU A 239 9.28 17.12 0.70
C LEU A 239 10.73 17.15 0.21
N ARG A 240 11.64 17.79 0.94
CA ARG A 240 13.07 17.75 0.59
C ARG A 240 13.65 16.35 0.61
N ASP A 241 13.17 15.50 1.52
CA ASP A 241 13.60 14.09 1.64
C ASP A 241 12.86 13.14 0.67
N ALA A 242 11.81 13.59 0.02
CA ALA A 242 10.95 12.75 -0.82
C ALA A 242 11.68 12.09 -2.02
N ARG A 243 12.68 12.76 -2.62
CA ARG A 243 13.49 12.18 -3.70
C ARG A 243 14.30 10.96 -3.23
N ARG A 244 14.73 10.96 -1.98
CA ARG A 244 15.43 9.84 -1.37
C ARG A 244 14.49 8.65 -1.19
N GLY A 245 13.24 8.89 -0.78
CA GLY A 245 12.21 7.86 -0.68
C GLY A 245 11.86 7.22 -2.01
N GLN A 246 11.72 8.01 -3.06
CA GLN A 246 11.49 7.47 -4.40
C GLN A 246 12.62 6.55 -4.87
N ARG A 247 13.88 6.95 -4.64
CA ARG A 247 15.04 6.10 -5.00
C ARG A 247 15.11 4.83 -4.16
N LEU A 248 14.73 4.89 -2.90
CA LEU A 248 14.65 3.70 -2.06
C LEU A 248 13.60 2.72 -2.59
N ARG A 249 12.48 3.23 -3.10
CA ARG A 249 11.43 2.39 -3.67
C ARG A 249 11.81 1.85 -5.05
N SER A 250 12.20 2.72 -5.99
CA SER A 250 12.44 2.35 -7.40
C SER A 250 13.85 1.82 -7.67
N GLY A 251 14.78 1.95 -6.74
CA GLY A 251 16.18 1.68 -6.95
C GLY A 251 16.95 2.85 -7.58
N ALA A 252 18.26 2.87 -7.39
CA ALA A 252 19.14 3.79 -8.09
C ALA A 252 19.49 3.20 -9.47
N HIS A 253 19.25 3.96 -10.54
CA HIS A 253 19.66 3.53 -11.89
C HIS A 253 21.18 3.66 -12.03
N VAL A 254 21.85 2.53 -12.29
CA VAL A 254 23.28 2.42 -12.48
C VAL A 254 23.56 1.87 -13.87
N VAL A 255 24.22 2.67 -14.70
CA VAL A 255 24.57 2.29 -16.07
C VAL A 255 26.03 1.81 -16.10
N VAL A 256 26.25 0.60 -16.64
CA VAL A 256 27.61 0.06 -16.84
C VAL A 256 28.06 0.44 -18.23
N ALA A 257 28.94 1.44 -18.33
CA ALA A 257 29.48 1.96 -19.59
C ALA A 257 30.92 1.53 -19.83
N GLY A 258 31.31 1.36 -21.09
CA GLY A 258 32.68 1.04 -21.50
C GLY A 258 32.77 0.45 -22.91
N PRO A 259 33.98 0.26 -23.46
CA PRO A 259 34.17 -0.25 -24.83
C PRO A 259 33.62 -1.66 -25.02
N PRO A 260 33.34 -2.08 -26.28
CA PRO A 260 32.93 -3.44 -26.57
C PRO A 260 33.92 -4.47 -26.01
N ASN A 261 33.39 -5.61 -25.57
CA ASN A 261 34.21 -6.74 -25.03
C ASN A 261 35.01 -6.42 -23.73
N ALA A 262 34.69 -5.34 -23.05
CA ALA A 262 35.33 -4.99 -21.75
C ALA A 262 34.77 -5.79 -20.56
N GLY A 263 33.89 -6.78 -20.78
CA GLY A 263 33.32 -7.60 -19.71
C GLY A 263 32.09 -6.99 -19.01
N LYS A 264 31.45 -5.97 -19.58
CA LYS A 264 30.27 -5.28 -18.98
C LYS A 264 29.14 -6.24 -18.66
N SER A 265 28.69 -7.02 -19.64
CA SER A 265 27.58 -7.99 -19.47
C SER A 265 27.95 -9.10 -18.48
N SER A 266 29.21 -9.52 -18.42
CA SER A 266 29.72 -10.46 -17.42
C SER A 266 29.66 -9.86 -16.01
N LEU A 267 30.01 -8.59 -15.85
CA LEU A 267 29.92 -7.86 -14.57
C LEU A 267 28.46 -7.71 -14.13
N VAL A 268 27.55 -7.31 -15.04
CA VAL A 268 26.12 -7.19 -14.74
C VAL A 268 25.55 -8.55 -14.31
N ASN A 269 25.86 -9.63 -15.05
CA ASN A 269 25.42 -10.98 -14.69
C ASN A 269 25.97 -11.46 -13.34
N LEU A 270 27.21 -11.10 -13.00
CA LEU A 270 27.82 -11.43 -11.72
C LEU A 270 27.13 -10.70 -10.55
N LEU A 271 26.85 -9.41 -10.73
CA LEU A 271 26.21 -8.58 -9.70
C LEU A 271 24.73 -8.93 -9.51
N SER A 272 24.02 -9.24 -10.58
CA SER A 272 22.59 -9.59 -10.54
C SER A 272 22.30 -11.00 -10.00
N ARG A 273 23.34 -11.81 -9.82
CA ARG A 273 23.23 -13.24 -9.41
C ARG A 273 22.27 -14.07 -10.30
N LYS A 274 21.87 -13.54 -11.43
CA LYS A 274 21.02 -14.17 -12.45
C LYS A 274 21.56 -13.82 -13.84
N PRO A 275 21.47 -14.72 -14.83
CA PRO A 275 21.81 -14.39 -16.20
C PRO A 275 20.74 -13.42 -16.75
N VAL A 276 21.02 -12.12 -16.71
CA VAL A 276 20.12 -11.06 -17.21
C VAL A 276 20.54 -10.60 -18.60
N SER A 277 21.85 -10.65 -18.90
CA SER A 277 22.39 -10.25 -20.20
C SER A 277 22.74 -11.48 -21.04
N ILE A 278 22.31 -11.50 -22.30
CA ILE A 278 22.73 -12.52 -23.26
C ILE A 278 24.16 -12.17 -23.68
N VAL A 279 25.14 -12.97 -23.24
CA VAL A 279 26.51 -12.89 -23.72
C VAL A 279 26.54 -13.55 -25.11
N SER A 280 26.36 -12.76 -26.18
CA SER A 280 26.52 -13.22 -27.54
C SER A 280 27.87 -12.74 -28.11
N PRO A 281 28.65 -13.59 -28.79
CA PRO A 281 29.85 -13.17 -29.49
C PRO A 281 29.56 -12.32 -30.73
N GLU A 282 28.30 -12.26 -31.19
CA GLU A 282 27.92 -11.47 -32.39
C GLU A 282 27.49 -10.05 -32.00
N PRO A 283 28.09 -9.01 -32.60
CA PRO A 283 27.72 -7.61 -32.36
C PRO A 283 26.34 -7.31 -32.94
N GLY A 284 25.39 -6.88 -32.12
CA GLY A 284 24.10 -6.34 -32.60
C GLY A 284 22.84 -7.12 -32.23
N THR A 285 22.90 -8.18 -31.41
CA THR A 285 21.77 -9.06 -31.09
C THR A 285 20.85 -8.58 -29.94
N THR A 286 21.25 -7.57 -29.16
CA THR A 286 20.40 -7.02 -28.07
C THR A 286 19.92 -5.62 -28.43
N ARG A 287 18.64 -5.47 -28.73
CA ARG A 287 17.97 -4.18 -28.99
C ARG A 287 17.28 -3.59 -27.76
N ASP A 288 17.09 -4.36 -26.69
CA ASP A 288 16.41 -3.92 -25.47
C ASP A 288 17.43 -3.66 -24.37
N VAL A 289 17.25 -2.53 -23.65
CA VAL A 289 18.01 -2.23 -22.44
C VAL A 289 17.56 -3.23 -21.38
N LEU A 290 18.43 -4.19 -21.05
CA LEU A 290 18.15 -5.15 -19.99
C LEU A 290 18.48 -4.49 -18.65
N GLU A 291 17.45 -4.24 -17.85
CA GLU A 291 17.56 -3.75 -16.50
C GLU A 291 17.53 -4.92 -15.52
N ALA A 292 18.53 -4.97 -14.64
CA ALA A 292 18.63 -5.98 -13.60
C ALA A 292 18.52 -5.34 -12.22
N PRO A 293 17.53 -5.71 -11.40
CA PRO A 293 17.50 -5.30 -10.01
C PRO A 293 18.62 -6.01 -9.23
N VAL A 294 19.37 -5.24 -8.44
CA VAL A 294 20.46 -5.74 -7.58
C VAL A 294 20.37 -5.10 -6.20
N ASP A 295 20.82 -5.86 -5.22
CA ASP A 295 21.04 -5.38 -3.85
C ASP A 295 22.50 -4.92 -3.71
N LEU A 296 22.71 -3.62 -3.54
CA LEU A 296 24.01 -3.03 -3.25
C LEU A 296 24.08 -2.66 -1.77
N ALA A 297 24.61 -3.57 -0.96
CA ALA A 297 24.76 -3.40 0.48
C ALA A 297 23.44 -3.01 1.20
N GLY A 298 22.34 -3.66 0.85
CA GLY A 298 21.01 -3.43 1.43
C GLY A 298 20.17 -2.37 0.71
N PHE A 299 20.73 -1.68 -0.31
CA PHE A 299 20.03 -0.68 -1.10
C PHE A 299 19.68 -1.19 -2.50
N PRO A 300 18.48 -0.88 -3.02
CA PRO A 300 18.07 -1.29 -4.35
C PRO A 300 18.80 -0.49 -5.43
N ALA A 301 19.28 -1.18 -6.46
CA ALA A 301 19.81 -0.57 -7.67
C ALA A 301 19.30 -1.32 -8.90
N LEU A 302 19.07 -0.58 -9.99
CA LEU A 302 18.77 -1.12 -11.31
C LEU A 302 20.02 -0.97 -12.17
N LEU A 303 20.67 -2.10 -12.48
CA LEU A 303 21.80 -2.12 -13.40
C LEU A 303 21.31 -2.20 -14.83
N SER A 304 21.74 -1.26 -15.66
CA SER A 304 21.48 -1.27 -17.11
C SER A 304 22.76 -1.57 -17.86
N ASP A 305 22.73 -2.55 -18.77
CA ASP A 305 23.85 -2.87 -19.65
C ASP A 305 23.80 -1.97 -20.91
N THR A 306 24.91 -1.30 -21.20
CA THR A 306 25.04 -0.42 -22.38
C THR A 306 25.43 -1.16 -23.65
N ALA A 307 25.42 -2.50 -23.68
CA ALA A 307 25.75 -3.27 -24.87
C ALA A 307 24.86 -2.94 -26.10
N GLY A 308 23.70 -2.31 -25.89
CA GLY A 308 22.78 -1.84 -26.94
C GLY A 308 22.97 -0.38 -27.37
N LEU A 309 23.78 0.43 -26.68
CA LEU A 309 24.00 1.84 -27.02
C LEU A 309 25.21 1.94 -27.99
N ARG A 310 24.94 1.84 -29.28
CA ARG A 310 25.90 2.16 -30.34
C ARG A 310 25.81 3.63 -30.71
N GLU A 311 27.01 4.26 -30.78
CA GLU A 311 27.35 5.50 -31.45
C GLU A 311 26.87 6.81 -30.81
N GLY A 312 27.85 7.48 -30.23
CA GLY A 312 27.81 8.85 -29.78
C GLY A 312 28.35 9.02 -28.37
N VAL A 313 29.68 8.93 -28.24
CA VAL A 313 30.36 9.43 -27.01
C VAL A 313 30.09 10.92 -26.94
N GLY A 314 28.97 11.30 -26.33
CA GLY A 314 28.49 12.66 -26.19
C GLY A 314 28.44 13.12 -24.73
N PRO A 315 28.15 14.39 -24.49
CA PRO A 315 28.07 14.99 -23.15
C PRO A 315 27.11 14.31 -22.17
N VAL A 316 26.27 13.39 -22.65
CA VAL A 316 25.27 12.63 -21.85
C VAL A 316 25.95 11.63 -20.90
N GLU A 317 27.07 11.00 -21.25
CA GLU A 317 27.77 10.05 -20.37
C GLU A 317 28.44 10.75 -19.18
N GLN A 318 29.07 11.91 -19.41
CA GLN A 318 29.67 12.72 -18.34
C GLN A 318 28.59 13.23 -17.37
N GLU A 319 27.42 13.62 -17.89
CA GLU A 319 26.26 14.04 -17.09
C GLU A 319 25.68 12.86 -16.28
N GLY A 320 25.64 11.64 -16.85
CA GLY A 320 25.19 10.43 -16.15
C GLY A 320 26.06 10.10 -14.94
N VAL A 321 27.40 10.13 -15.08
CA VAL A 321 28.36 9.92 -13.98
C VAL A 321 28.28 11.03 -12.94
N ARG A 322 28.14 12.28 -13.36
CA ARG A 322 27.97 13.45 -12.49
C ARG A 322 26.68 13.33 -11.68
N ARG A 323 25.56 12.94 -12.32
CA ARG A 323 24.27 12.75 -11.68
C ARG A 323 24.28 11.56 -10.71
N ALA A 324 24.98 10.49 -11.02
CA ALA A 324 25.15 9.35 -10.11
C ALA A 324 25.90 9.76 -8.83
N ARG A 325 26.98 10.54 -8.95
CA ARG A 325 27.73 11.07 -7.78
C ARG A 325 26.93 12.05 -6.92
N GLN A 326 26.10 12.92 -7.52
CA GLN A 326 25.23 13.85 -6.80
C GLN A 326 24.00 13.16 -6.17
N ARG A 327 23.73 11.92 -6.55
CA ARG A 327 22.51 11.18 -6.16
C ARG A 327 22.68 10.22 -5.00
N CYS A 328 23.91 9.92 -4.59
CA CYS A 328 24.17 9.21 -3.33
C CYS A 328 23.94 10.18 -2.17
N GLY A 329 22.68 10.25 -1.69
CA GLY A 329 22.33 11.08 -0.54
C GLY A 329 23.00 10.60 0.74
N ASP A 330 23.23 11.52 1.66
CA ASP A 330 23.80 11.29 2.98
C ASP A 330 23.02 10.22 3.77
N PRO A 331 23.64 9.13 4.23
CA PRO A 331 22.98 8.09 5.02
C PRO A 331 22.62 8.54 6.45
N SER A 332 23.03 9.73 6.88
CA SER A 332 22.87 10.22 8.26
C SER A 332 21.46 10.64 8.64
N THR A 333 20.56 10.91 7.69
CA THR A 333 19.16 11.21 7.93
C THR A 333 18.34 9.92 7.93
N GLY A 334 17.44 9.72 8.90
CA GLY A 334 16.57 8.55 9.03
C GLY A 334 15.87 8.12 7.73
N PRO A 335 15.19 6.97 7.66
CA PRO A 335 14.55 6.51 6.43
C PRO A 335 13.41 7.46 6.02
N PRO A 336 13.31 7.79 4.71
CA PRO A 336 12.30 8.73 4.19
C PRO A 336 10.89 8.14 4.30
N LEU A 337 9.89 8.98 4.62
CA LEU A 337 8.49 8.55 4.70
C LEU A 337 7.75 8.64 3.36
N LEU A 338 8.17 9.56 2.47
CA LEU A 338 7.53 9.79 1.18
C LEU A 338 8.22 8.99 0.09
N THR A 339 7.58 7.94 -0.40
CA THR A 339 8.14 7.03 -1.40
C THR A 339 7.49 7.14 -2.78
N ARG A 340 6.35 7.84 -2.89
CA ARG A 340 5.55 7.91 -4.11
C ARG A 340 5.35 9.34 -4.60
N THR A 341 5.28 9.52 -5.92
CA THR A 341 4.99 10.81 -6.57
C THR A 341 3.65 11.39 -6.11
N ARG A 342 2.64 10.54 -5.90
CA ARG A 342 1.33 10.94 -5.38
C ARG A 342 1.44 11.66 -4.03
N HIS A 343 2.27 11.14 -3.11
CA HIS A 343 2.50 11.76 -1.81
C HIS A 343 3.11 13.16 -1.96
N GLN A 344 4.13 13.28 -2.84
CA GLN A 344 4.78 14.56 -3.11
C GLN A 344 3.81 15.57 -3.71
N HIS A 345 2.99 15.14 -4.67
CA HIS A 345 1.99 15.99 -5.31
C HIS A 345 1.01 16.58 -4.29
N HIS A 346 0.47 15.76 -3.41
CA HIS A 346 -0.49 16.24 -2.40
C HIS A 346 0.18 17.10 -1.32
N LEU A 347 1.39 16.75 -0.87
CA LEU A 347 2.10 17.62 0.06
C LEU A 347 2.49 18.95 -0.56
N GLN A 348 2.91 18.97 -1.83
CA GLN A 348 3.18 20.21 -2.53
C GLN A 348 1.92 21.06 -2.67
N GLY A 349 0.79 20.47 -3.08
CA GLY A 349 -0.49 21.18 -3.13
C GLY A 349 -0.95 21.72 -1.77
N CYS A 350 -0.65 21.01 -0.68
CA CYS A 350 -0.88 21.50 0.68
C CYS A 350 -0.01 22.74 0.96
N LEU A 351 1.30 22.70 0.65
CA LEU A 351 2.20 23.85 0.83
C LEU A 351 1.80 25.06 -0.02
N ASP A 352 1.40 24.81 -1.28
CA ASP A 352 0.95 25.89 -2.18
C ASP A 352 -0.30 26.58 -1.60
N ALA A 353 -1.24 25.80 -1.05
CA ALA A 353 -2.42 26.33 -0.38
C ALA A 353 -2.06 27.12 0.90
N LEU A 354 -1.08 26.68 1.69
CA LEU A 354 -0.57 27.46 2.83
C LEU A 354 0.12 28.75 2.39
N GLY A 355 0.75 28.75 1.22
CA GLY A 355 1.27 29.95 0.59
C GLY A 355 0.16 30.97 0.26
N HIS A 356 -0.98 30.49 -0.27
CA HIS A 356 -2.16 31.32 -0.52
C HIS A 356 -2.77 31.86 0.78
N TYR A 357 -2.82 31.07 1.86
CA TYR A 357 -3.25 31.50 3.18
C TYR A 357 -2.47 32.74 3.65
N LYS A 358 -1.15 32.72 3.53
CA LYS A 358 -0.28 33.85 3.93
C LYS A 358 -0.45 35.10 3.08
N GLN A 359 -0.84 34.96 1.82
CA GLN A 359 -1.04 36.05 0.89
C GLN A 359 -2.47 36.58 0.88
N ALA A 360 -3.38 35.89 1.60
CA ALA A 360 -4.77 36.27 1.64
C ALA A 360 -4.95 37.64 2.30
N THR A 361 -5.66 38.54 1.61
CA THR A 361 -6.02 39.88 2.10
C THR A 361 -7.35 39.86 2.85
N ASP A 362 -8.09 38.77 2.76
CA ASP A 362 -9.41 38.53 3.35
C ASP A 362 -9.40 37.19 4.12
N LEU A 363 -9.99 37.19 5.31
CA LEU A 363 -10.08 36.00 6.17
C LEU A 363 -10.91 34.90 5.55
N ALA A 364 -11.91 35.19 4.72
CA ALA A 364 -12.68 34.18 4.01
C ALA A 364 -11.79 33.43 2.99
N LEU A 365 -10.91 34.14 2.29
CA LEU A 365 -9.92 33.51 1.40
C LEU A 365 -8.88 32.71 2.18
N ALA A 366 -8.47 33.20 3.34
CA ALA A 366 -7.56 32.48 4.23
C ALA A 366 -8.21 31.15 4.71
N ALA A 367 -9.46 31.17 5.16
CA ALA A 367 -10.20 29.98 5.55
C ALA A 367 -10.32 28.96 4.39
N GLU A 368 -10.62 29.43 3.18
CA GLU A 368 -10.69 28.55 2.00
C GLU A 368 -9.34 27.91 1.67
N ALA A 369 -8.25 28.65 1.77
CA ALA A 369 -6.90 28.12 1.57
C ALA A 369 -6.58 26.99 2.58
N LEU A 370 -6.97 27.14 3.84
CA LEU A 370 -6.82 26.07 4.86
C LEU A 370 -7.70 24.84 4.55
N ARG A 371 -8.93 25.03 4.03
CA ARG A 371 -9.78 23.93 3.59
C ARG A 371 -9.15 23.17 2.43
N VAL A 372 -8.58 23.86 1.44
CA VAL A 372 -7.87 23.26 0.31
C VAL A 372 -6.66 22.47 0.80
N ALA A 373 -5.84 23.06 1.69
CA ALA A 373 -4.67 22.40 2.28
C ALA A 373 -5.07 21.08 2.99
N ARG A 374 -6.12 21.13 3.83
CA ARG A 374 -6.67 19.95 4.49
C ARG A 374 -7.19 18.91 3.50
N GLY A 375 -7.81 19.34 2.41
CA GLY A 375 -8.28 18.48 1.33
C GLY A 375 -7.15 17.68 0.68
N HIS A 376 -5.98 18.26 0.49
CA HIS A 376 -4.80 17.56 -0.02
C HIS A 376 -4.33 16.47 0.95
N LEU A 377 -4.27 16.72 2.27
CA LEU A 377 -3.91 15.72 3.27
C LEU A 377 -4.94 14.58 3.35
N ALA A 378 -6.24 14.91 3.24
CA ALA A 378 -7.29 13.89 3.21
C ALA A 378 -7.14 12.95 1.99
N ARG A 379 -6.89 13.49 0.80
CA ARG A 379 -6.66 12.68 -0.42
C ARG A 379 -5.41 11.81 -0.31
N LEU A 380 -4.38 12.24 0.41
CA LEU A 380 -3.18 11.46 0.63
C LEU A 380 -3.49 10.17 1.41
N THR A 381 -4.36 10.24 2.42
CA THR A 381 -4.75 9.11 3.28
C THR A 381 -5.94 8.29 2.74
N GLY A 382 -6.55 8.69 1.63
CA GLY A 382 -7.68 8.00 0.98
C GLY A 382 -9.04 8.67 1.18
N GLY A 383 -9.10 9.83 1.82
CA GLY A 383 -10.31 10.65 1.90
C GLY A 383 -10.57 11.40 0.59
N GLY A 384 -11.66 11.09 -0.11
CA GLY A 384 -12.04 11.76 -1.36
C GLY A 384 -11.16 11.41 -2.57
N GLY A 385 -10.53 10.23 -2.55
CA GLY A 385 -9.82 9.68 -3.72
C GLY A 385 -10.80 9.34 -4.84
N THR A 386 -10.42 9.65 -6.10
CA THR A 386 -11.20 9.21 -7.26
C THR A 386 -11.06 7.69 -7.41
N GLU A 387 -12.12 7.03 -7.86
CA GLU A 387 -12.17 5.58 -8.08
C GLU A 387 -11.05 5.11 -9.03
N GLU A 388 -10.67 5.96 -10.01
CA GLU A 388 -9.57 5.72 -10.94
C GLU A 388 -8.19 5.56 -10.25
N ILE A 389 -7.91 6.40 -9.22
CA ILE A 389 -6.63 6.30 -8.46
C ILE A 389 -6.62 5.01 -7.64
N LEU A 390 -7.75 4.67 -7.02
CA LEU A 390 -7.88 3.43 -6.27
C LEU A 390 -7.68 2.22 -7.19
N ASP A 391 -8.31 2.22 -8.35
CA ASP A 391 -8.16 1.15 -9.35
C ASP A 391 -6.70 0.97 -9.80
N MET A 392 -5.98 2.07 -10.03
CA MET A 392 -4.57 2.01 -10.40
C MET A 392 -3.73 1.36 -9.30
N ILE A 393 -3.93 1.75 -8.04
CA ILE A 393 -3.17 1.22 -6.90
C ILE A 393 -3.46 -0.28 -6.71
N PHE A 394 -4.72 -0.70 -6.85
CA PHE A 394 -5.10 -2.11 -6.64
C PHE A 394 -4.68 -3.02 -7.80
N ARG A 395 -4.52 -2.52 -9.03
CA ARG A 395 -3.98 -3.28 -10.16
C ARG A 395 -2.52 -3.71 -10.00
N ASP A 396 -1.74 -2.97 -9.22
CA ASP A 396 -0.35 -3.33 -8.92
C ASP A 396 -0.22 -4.58 -8.03
N PHE A 397 -1.31 -5.05 -7.44
CA PHE A 397 -1.30 -6.26 -6.61
C PHE A 397 -1.46 -7.52 -7.46
N CYS A 398 -0.84 -8.61 -6.99
CA CYS A 398 -1.11 -9.93 -7.53
C CYS A 398 -2.54 -10.39 -7.23
N VAL A 399 -3.08 -11.30 -8.05
CA VAL A 399 -4.33 -12.01 -7.74
C VAL A 399 -4.15 -12.76 -6.42
N GLY A 400 -5.10 -12.59 -5.50
CA GLY A 400 -5.02 -13.22 -4.16
C GLY A 400 -4.53 -12.29 -3.04
N LYS A 401 -4.27 -11.02 -3.36
CA LYS A 401 -3.92 -9.94 -2.40
C LYS A 401 -4.95 -8.82 -2.41
#